data_8cadce67165fd7f54deac076d417500c
#
_entry.id   8cadce67165fd7f54deac076d417500c
#
_cell.length_a   1.000
_cell.length_b   1.000
_cell.length_c   1.000
_cell.angle_alpha   90.00
_cell.angle_beta   90.00
_cell.angle_gamma   90.00
#
_symmetry.space_group_name_H-M   'P 1'
#
loop_
_entity.id
_entity.type
_entity.pdbx_description
1 polymer ?
#
loop_
_entity_poly.entity_id
_entity_poly.type
_entity_poly.pdbx_seq_one_letter_code
_entity_poly.pdbx_strand_id
1 'polypeptide(L)'
;KSPGPEGLGDLGEGGWDALVADIGQFMGMGKAARPGLPVVLFGHSMGSAAARQFAPDGSGMIDGLVLSGSSAVMGRREADGTPAPFNPNAAFEPARTPYEWLSRDPAEVDKYIADPMCGFETRTSQRNNRANSRRLNDPEVLGGIRRDLPCLFLAGTKDPINQDMAGLYELQRLWNEAGVKRIDTLYYKDGRHEMLNETNRDEVTADVIRWLDAVVR
;
A
#
# COMPACT_ATOMS: atom_id res chain seq x y z
N LYS A 1 -17.46 -5.73 4.63
CA LYS A 1 -18.56 -4.87 4.12
C LYS A 1 -19.04 -4.01 5.29
N SER A 2 -18.89 -2.69 5.19
CA SER A 2 -19.46 -1.79 6.19
C SER A 2 -20.99 -1.89 6.13
N PRO A 3 -21.68 -2.07 7.26
CA PRO A 3 -23.14 -2.21 7.29
C PRO A 3 -23.87 -0.90 6.96
N GLY A 4 -23.15 0.22 6.87
CA GLY A 4 -23.65 1.56 6.55
C GLY A 4 -22.60 2.61 6.83
N PRO A 5 -22.90 3.90 6.66
CA PRO A 5 -21.93 4.99 6.91
C PRO A 5 -21.35 4.97 8.33
N GLU A 6 -22.14 4.54 9.31
CA GLU A 6 -21.73 4.38 10.72
C GLU A 6 -20.69 3.27 10.94
N GLY A 7 -20.57 2.34 9.99
CA GLY A 7 -19.57 1.27 10.01
C GLY A 7 -18.25 1.63 9.29
N LEU A 8 -18.14 2.83 8.72
CA LEU A 8 -16.91 3.25 8.09
C LEU A 8 -15.76 3.32 9.11
N GLY A 9 -14.59 2.84 8.71
CA GLY A 9 -13.43 2.79 9.58
C GLY A 9 -13.42 1.68 10.63
N ASP A 10 -14.50 0.90 10.72
CA ASP A 10 -14.59 -0.28 11.59
C ASP A 10 -14.17 -1.54 10.81
N LEU A 11 -13.11 -2.21 11.27
CA LEU A 11 -12.62 -3.46 10.67
C LEU A 11 -13.37 -4.71 11.16
N GLY A 12 -14.33 -4.53 12.05
CA GLY A 12 -15.08 -5.63 12.65
C GLY A 12 -14.33 -6.37 13.76
N GLU A 13 -14.94 -7.45 14.28
CA GLU A 13 -14.45 -8.19 15.44
C GLU A 13 -13.04 -8.78 15.24
N GLY A 14 -12.74 -9.28 14.04
CA GLY A 14 -11.42 -9.83 13.70
C GLY A 14 -10.36 -8.77 13.37
N GLY A 15 -10.73 -7.49 13.26
CA GLY A 15 -9.83 -6.37 13.06
C GLY A 15 -8.91 -6.53 11.84
N TRP A 16 -7.65 -6.14 12.03
CA TRP A 16 -6.65 -6.17 10.97
C TRP A 16 -6.34 -7.58 10.44
N ASP A 17 -6.30 -8.58 11.30
CA ASP A 17 -5.97 -9.95 10.89
C ASP A 17 -7.08 -10.55 10.02
N ALA A 18 -8.35 -10.24 10.31
CA ALA A 18 -9.46 -10.64 9.44
C ALA A 18 -9.38 -9.96 8.07
N LEU A 19 -9.03 -8.66 8.01
CA LEU A 19 -8.83 -7.95 6.75
C LEU A 19 -7.74 -8.61 5.90
N VAL A 20 -6.63 -9.02 6.52
CA VAL A 20 -5.54 -9.74 5.80
C VAL A 20 -6.01 -11.13 5.35
N ALA A 21 -6.76 -11.85 6.18
CA ALA A 21 -7.32 -13.16 5.82
C ALA A 21 -8.33 -13.05 4.65
N ASP A 22 -9.13 -11.98 4.61
CA ASP A 22 -10.06 -11.70 3.51
C ASP A 22 -9.35 -11.56 2.15
N ILE A 23 -8.11 -11.05 2.12
CA ILE A 23 -7.30 -11.03 0.88
C ILE A 23 -7.13 -12.45 0.34
N GLY A 24 -6.71 -13.38 1.18
CA GLY A 24 -6.53 -14.79 0.78
C GLY A 24 -7.84 -15.43 0.30
N GLN A 25 -8.94 -15.17 0.99
CA GLN A 25 -10.27 -15.63 0.59
C GLN A 25 -10.66 -15.06 -0.77
N PHE A 26 -10.47 -13.76 -0.99
CA PHE A 26 -10.80 -13.08 -2.23
C PHE A 26 -9.96 -13.60 -3.40
N MET A 27 -8.65 -13.82 -3.20
CA MET A 27 -7.77 -14.44 -4.21
C MET A 27 -8.24 -15.86 -4.56
N GLY A 28 -8.62 -16.66 -3.56
CA GLY A 28 -9.17 -18.00 -3.78
C GLY A 28 -10.48 -17.98 -4.60
N MET A 29 -11.38 -17.05 -4.30
CA MET A 29 -12.62 -16.86 -5.08
C MET A 29 -12.32 -16.46 -6.52
N GLY A 30 -11.36 -15.55 -6.75
CA GLY A 30 -10.94 -15.14 -8.10
C GLY A 30 -10.41 -16.30 -8.92
N LYS A 31 -9.52 -17.11 -8.34
CA LYS A 31 -8.98 -18.33 -8.98
C LYS A 31 -10.07 -19.35 -9.31
N ALA A 32 -11.02 -19.56 -8.40
CA ALA A 32 -12.14 -20.46 -8.63
C ALA A 32 -13.08 -19.97 -9.74
N ALA A 33 -13.32 -18.67 -9.80
CA ALA A 33 -14.19 -18.07 -10.82
C ALA A 33 -13.53 -18.02 -12.22
N ARG A 34 -12.21 -17.97 -12.28
CA ARG A 34 -11.43 -17.85 -13.53
C ARG A 34 -10.21 -18.78 -13.48
N PRO A 35 -10.41 -20.11 -13.58
CA PRO A 35 -9.30 -21.07 -13.54
C PRO A 35 -8.31 -20.82 -14.68
N GLY A 36 -7.03 -20.90 -14.36
CA GLY A 36 -5.93 -20.74 -15.32
C GLY A 36 -5.54 -19.31 -15.67
N LEU A 37 -6.30 -18.30 -15.18
CA LEU A 37 -5.86 -16.91 -15.34
C LEU A 37 -4.87 -16.52 -14.23
N PRO A 38 -3.82 -15.74 -14.56
CA PRO A 38 -2.91 -15.20 -13.58
C PRO A 38 -3.63 -14.20 -12.64
N VAL A 39 -3.17 -14.15 -11.40
CA VAL A 39 -3.74 -13.28 -10.37
C VAL A 39 -2.63 -12.37 -9.84
N VAL A 40 -2.80 -11.07 -9.99
CA VAL A 40 -1.90 -10.06 -9.42
C VAL A 40 -2.63 -9.31 -8.30
N LEU A 41 -1.99 -9.25 -7.14
CA LEU A 41 -2.49 -8.47 -5.99
C LEU A 41 -1.95 -7.03 -6.10
N PHE A 42 -2.85 -6.06 -6.14
CA PHE A 42 -2.50 -4.64 -6.08
C PHE A 42 -2.93 -4.06 -4.74
N GLY A 43 -1.97 -3.65 -3.92
CA GLY A 43 -2.21 -2.98 -2.64
C GLY A 43 -1.79 -1.51 -2.68
N HIS A 44 -2.71 -0.60 -2.33
CA HIS A 44 -2.40 0.82 -2.21
C HIS A 44 -2.54 1.30 -0.76
N SER A 45 -1.61 2.12 -0.29
CA SER A 45 -1.64 2.75 1.03
C SER A 45 -1.84 1.73 2.16
N MET A 46 -2.93 1.81 2.92
CA MET A 46 -3.31 0.80 3.92
C MET A 46 -3.41 -0.61 3.29
N GLY A 47 -3.93 -0.70 2.06
CA GLY A 47 -3.99 -1.95 1.31
C GLY A 47 -2.59 -2.49 0.97
N SER A 48 -1.58 -1.63 0.79
CA SER A 48 -0.20 -2.10 0.59
C SER A 48 0.38 -2.73 1.86
N ALA A 49 0.05 -2.18 3.03
CA ALA A 49 0.45 -2.78 4.31
C ALA A 49 -0.22 -4.15 4.52
N ALA A 50 -1.51 -4.27 4.17
CA ALA A 50 -2.23 -5.53 4.24
C ALA A 50 -1.67 -6.57 3.24
N ALA A 51 -1.36 -6.16 2.02
CA ALA A 51 -0.74 -7.01 1.01
C ALA A 51 0.67 -7.48 1.42
N ARG A 52 1.45 -6.62 2.07
CA ARG A 52 2.76 -6.99 2.66
C ARG A 52 2.63 -8.02 3.76
N GLN A 53 1.61 -7.91 4.62
CA GLN A 53 1.36 -8.89 5.67
C GLN A 53 0.85 -10.22 5.11
N PHE A 54 0.07 -10.18 4.03
CA PHE A 54 -0.40 -11.37 3.33
C PHE A 54 0.72 -12.13 2.61
N ALA A 55 1.68 -11.41 2.02
CA ALA A 55 2.66 -11.98 1.10
C ALA A 55 3.48 -13.15 1.66
N PRO A 56 4.00 -13.15 2.91
CA PRO A 56 4.77 -14.28 3.46
C PRO A 56 4.03 -15.60 3.43
N ASP A 57 2.74 -15.60 3.77
CA ASP A 57 1.92 -16.80 3.86
C ASP A 57 1.14 -17.06 2.55
N GLY A 58 0.86 -16.02 1.77
CA GLY A 58 -0.03 -16.06 0.62
C GLY A 58 0.60 -15.88 -0.76
N SER A 59 1.93 -15.69 -0.84
CA SER A 59 2.60 -15.43 -2.13
C SER A 59 2.49 -16.59 -3.14
N GLY A 60 2.22 -17.80 -2.71
CA GLY A 60 1.90 -18.93 -3.59
C GLY A 60 0.54 -18.83 -4.28
N MET A 61 -0.33 -17.93 -3.84
CA MET A 61 -1.66 -17.71 -4.42
C MET A 61 -1.69 -16.62 -5.49
N ILE A 62 -0.61 -15.88 -5.69
CA ILE A 62 -0.54 -14.75 -6.61
C ILE A 62 0.62 -14.90 -7.59
N ASP A 63 0.47 -14.36 -8.78
CA ASP A 63 1.47 -14.42 -9.85
C ASP A 63 2.30 -13.12 -9.92
N GLY A 64 1.85 -12.07 -9.24
CA GLY A 64 2.57 -10.82 -9.06
C GLY A 64 2.00 -9.98 -7.92
N LEU A 65 2.78 -9.03 -7.44
CA LEU A 65 2.40 -8.12 -6.36
C LEU A 65 2.79 -6.69 -6.70
N VAL A 66 1.83 -5.77 -6.62
CA VAL A 66 2.06 -4.33 -6.74
C VAL A 66 1.84 -3.65 -5.39
N LEU A 67 2.83 -2.92 -4.91
CA LEU A 67 2.75 -2.11 -3.70
C LEU A 67 2.82 -0.62 -4.08
N SER A 68 1.72 0.08 -3.93
CA SER A 68 1.59 1.52 -4.21
C SER A 68 1.45 2.31 -2.91
N GLY A 69 2.17 3.44 -2.80
CA GLY A 69 2.12 4.28 -1.60
C GLY A 69 2.54 3.53 -0.34
N SER A 70 3.61 2.74 -0.43
CA SER A 70 4.10 1.85 0.63
C SER A 70 5.36 2.38 1.29
N SER A 71 5.66 1.89 2.52
CA SER A 71 6.88 2.26 3.26
C SER A 71 7.22 1.18 4.29
N ALA A 72 8.50 0.88 4.49
CA ALA A 72 8.95 0.06 5.62
C ALA A 72 8.92 0.83 6.95
N VAL A 73 9.00 2.14 6.88
CA VAL A 73 9.04 3.02 8.07
C VAL A 73 7.64 3.61 8.28
N MET A 74 7.03 3.28 9.42
CA MET A 74 5.72 3.77 9.80
C MET A 74 5.87 4.88 10.86
N GLY A 75 5.58 6.11 10.44
CA GLY A 75 5.63 7.29 11.32
C GLY A 75 7.05 7.76 11.67
N ARG A 76 7.15 9.03 12.02
CA ARG A 76 8.38 9.61 12.58
C ARG A 76 8.35 9.47 14.09
N ARG A 77 9.53 9.53 14.71
CA ARG A 77 9.67 9.62 16.16
C ARG A 77 10.36 10.92 16.52
N GLU A 78 9.95 11.51 17.63
CA GLU A 78 10.64 12.61 18.27
C GLU A 78 11.97 12.14 18.87
N ALA A 79 12.82 13.10 19.25
CA ALA A 79 14.13 12.80 19.84
C ALA A 79 14.06 11.96 21.12
N ASP A 80 12.96 12.03 21.85
CA ASP A 80 12.66 11.25 23.06
C ASP A 80 12.06 9.86 22.77
N GLY A 81 11.91 9.49 21.48
CA GLY A 81 11.36 8.22 21.06
C GLY A 81 9.83 8.15 21.01
N THR A 82 9.11 9.21 21.38
CA THR A 82 7.66 9.27 21.24
C THR A 82 7.23 9.33 19.76
N PRO A 83 6.06 8.81 19.38
CA PRO A 83 5.54 9.00 18.03
C PRO A 83 5.32 10.48 17.74
N ALA A 84 5.95 10.98 16.67
CA ALA A 84 5.67 12.32 16.18
C ALA A 84 4.25 12.41 15.62
N PRO A 85 3.55 13.54 15.77
CA PRO A 85 2.29 13.77 15.08
C PRO A 85 2.49 13.62 13.57
N PHE A 86 1.69 12.77 12.95
CA PHE A 86 1.75 12.57 11.51
C PHE A 86 0.84 13.56 10.81
N ASN A 87 1.45 14.55 10.15
CA ASN A 87 0.76 15.45 9.25
C ASN A 87 1.27 15.23 7.82
N PRO A 88 0.59 14.45 7.00
CA PRO A 88 1.03 14.18 5.63
C PRO A 88 1.01 15.42 4.75
N ASN A 89 0.24 16.43 5.13
CA ASN A 89 0.09 17.67 4.35
C ASN A 89 1.19 18.72 4.64
N ALA A 90 2.01 18.51 5.67
CA ALA A 90 2.98 19.51 6.14
C ALA A 90 3.97 19.97 5.05
N ALA A 91 4.35 19.10 4.12
CA ALA A 91 5.27 19.42 3.02
C ALA A 91 4.61 20.24 1.89
N PHE A 92 3.28 20.44 1.95
CA PHE A 92 2.49 21.10 0.91
C PHE A 92 1.87 22.42 1.39
N GLU A 93 2.30 22.92 2.56
CA GLU A 93 1.84 24.19 3.10
C GLU A 93 2.50 25.42 2.38
N PRO A 94 1.75 26.52 2.13
CA PRO A 94 0.32 26.70 2.44
C PRO A 94 -0.59 25.89 1.50
N ALA A 95 -1.42 25.02 2.09
CA ALA A 95 -2.25 24.08 1.36
C ALA A 95 -3.67 24.60 1.16
N ARG A 96 -4.29 24.28 0.02
CA ARG A 96 -5.68 24.61 -0.29
C ARG A 96 -6.65 23.81 0.58
N THR A 97 -6.30 22.50 0.84
CA THR A 97 -7.10 21.57 1.63
C THR A 97 -6.20 20.69 2.51
N PRO A 98 -6.73 19.99 3.52
CA PRO A 98 -5.97 19.01 4.31
C PRO A 98 -5.51 17.77 3.53
N TYR A 99 -5.86 17.63 2.26
CA TYR A 99 -5.66 16.42 1.45
C TYR A 99 -4.76 16.64 0.22
N GLU A 100 -4.03 17.77 0.16
CA GLU A 100 -3.12 18.06 -0.96
C GLU A 100 -2.01 17.01 -1.12
N TRP A 101 -1.68 16.29 -0.06
CA TRP A 101 -0.70 15.20 -0.08
C TRP A 101 -1.11 14.00 -0.94
N LEU A 102 -2.38 13.88 -1.33
CA LEU A 102 -2.89 12.76 -2.13
C LEU A 102 -2.48 12.87 -3.60
N SER A 103 -2.68 14.02 -4.22
CA SER A 103 -2.41 14.24 -5.64
C SER A 103 -2.09 15.69 -5.94
N ARG A 104 -1.33 15.94 -7.01
CA ARG A 104 -1.13 17.27 -7.60
C ARG A 104 -2.33 17.75 -8.41
N ASP A 105 -3.26 16.85 -8.77
CA ASP A 105 -4.48 17.20 -9.48
C ASP A 105 -5.56 17.68 -8.49
N PRO A 106 -5.88 19.00 -8.45
CA PRO A 106 -6.86 19.51 -7.52
C PRO A 106 -8.26 18.92 -7.70
N ALA A 107 -8.60 18.52 -8.94
CA ALA A 107 -9.90 17.93 -9.21
C ALA A 107 -10.03 16.53 -8.59
N GLU A 108 -8.95 15.75 -8.52
CA GLU A 108 -8.95 14.45 -7.84
C GLU A 108 -9.01 14.63 -6.31
N VAL A 109 -8.31 15.64 -5.76
CA VAL A 109 -8.43 15.98 -4.34
C VAL A 109 -9.86 16.39 -3.99
N ASP A 110 -10.52 17.20 -4.84
CA ASP A 110 -11.90 17.61 -4.63
C ASP A 110 -12.89 16.44 -4.69
N LYS A 111 -12.66 15.47 -5.59
CA LYS A 111 -13.45 14.23 -5.64
C LYS A 111 -13.31 13.41 -4.35
N TYR A 112 -12.07 13.27 -3.83
CA TYR A 112 -11.82 12.60 -2.57
C TYR A 112 -12.58 13.24 -1.40
N ILE A 113 -12.59 14.59 -1.33
CA ILE A 113 -13.29 15.35 -0.28
C ILE A 113 -14.82 15.20 -0.41
N ALA A 114 -15.32 15.14 -1.64
CA ALA A 114 -16.76 15.03 -1.90
C ALA A 114 -17.30 13.60 -1.70
N ASP A 115 -16.45 12.59 -1.71
CA ASP A 115 -16.86 11.20 -1.56
C ASP A 115 -17.08 10.85 -0.08
N PRO A 116 -18.32 10.52 0.35
CA PRO A 116 -18.60 10.13 1.74
C PRO A 116 -17.92 8.83 2.17
N MET A 117 -17.37 8.06 1.22
CA MET A 117 -16.60 6.85 1.48
C MET A 117 -15.09 7.12 1.64
N CYS A 118 -14.67 8.39 1.58
CA CYS A 118 -13.29 8.83 1.75
C CYS A 118 -13.13 9.72 2.99
N GLY A 119 -11.91 9.85 3.49
CA GLY A 119 -11.58 10.79 4.58
C GLY A 119 -12.16 10.44 5.97
N PHE A 120 -12.79 9.31 6.13
CA PHE A 120 -13.30 8.86 7.44
C PHE A 120 -12.15 8.40 8.36
N GLU A 121 -12.35 8.58 9.66
CA GLU A 121 -11.39 8.09 10.66
C GLU A 121 -11.46 6.58 10.81
N THR A 122 -10.32 5.91 10.68
CA THR A 122 -10.22 4.48 10.99
C THR A 122 -10.07 4.30 12.50
N ARG A 123 -10.80 3.38 13.10
CA ARG A 123 -10.68 3.04 14.52
C ARG A 123 -9.30 2.45 14.79
N THR A 124 -8.41 3.27 15.34
CA THR A 124 -6.98 2.95 15.53
C THR A 124 -6.73 1.74 16.41
N SER A 125 -7.60 1.45 17.38
CA SER A 125 -7.51 0.26 18.22
C SER A 125 -7.57 -1.05 17.45
N GLN A 126 -8.24 -1.07 16.31
CA GLN A 126 -8.36 -2.25 15.44
C GLN A 126 -7.19 -2.38 14.44
N ARG A 127 -6.48 -1.27 14.17
CA ARG A 127 -5.29 -1.24 13.29
C ARG A 127 -4.00 -1.56 14.03
N ASN A 128 -3.93 -1.17 15.30
CA ASN A 128 -2.69 -1.19 16.07
C ASN A 128 -2.47 -2.55 16.73
N ASN A 129 -2.24 -3.55 15.92
CA ASN A 129 -1.48 -4.66 16.40
C ASN A 129 0.02 -4.33 16.20
N ARG A 130 0.71 -3.82 17.25
CA ARG A 130 2.16 -3.58 17.23
C ARG A 130 2.96 -4.81 16.83
N ALA A 131 2.43 -6.00 17.09
CA ALA A 131 2.99 -7.25 16.65
C ALA A 131 3.00 -7.34 15.11
N ASN A 132 1.93 -6.89 14.45
CA ASN A 132 1.82 -6.93 13.00
C ASN A 132 2.78 -5.97 12.30
N SER A 133 2.97 -4.75 12.82
CA SER A 133 3.93 -3.80 12.25
C SER A 133 5.39 -4.27 12.36
N ARG A 134 5.72 -5.04 13.42
CA ARG A 134 7.04 -5.70 13.54
C ARG A 134 7.18 -6.82 12.53
N ARG A 135 6.15 -7.65 12.35
CA ARG A 135 6.16 -8.75 11.37
C ARG A 135 6.38 -8.26 9.94
N LEU A 136 5.89 -7.06 9.58
CA LEU A 136 6.06 -6.49 8.24
C LEU A 136 7.53 -6.25 7.84
N ASN A 137 8.44 -6.18 8.81
CA ASN A 137 9.86 -5.94 8.57
C ASN A 137 10.76 -7.01 9.20
N ASP A 138 10.17 -8.08 9.73
CA ASP A 138 10.90 -9.19 10.35
C ASP A 138 11.50 -10.08 9.24
N PRO A 139 12.85 -10.22 9.19
CA PRO A 139 13.51 -11.03 8.16
C PRO A 139 13.05 -12.50 8.12
N GLU A 140 12.73 -13.09 9.28
CA GLU A 140 12.26 -14.48 9.36
C GLU A 140 10.87 -14.60 8.71
N VAL A 141 9.98 -13.64 8.98
CA VAL A 141 8.65 -13.59 8.37
C VAL A 141 8.76 -13.32 6.86
N LEU A 142 9.55 -12.31 6.47
CA LEU A 142 9.75 -11.97 5.06
C LEU A 142 10.36 -13.12 4.25
N GLY A 143 11.14 -13.99 4.87
CA GLY A 143 11.67 -15.21 4.26
C GLY A 143 10.60 -16.19 3.75
N GLY A 144 9.36 -16.05 4.19
CA GLY A 144 8.20 -16.79 3.68
C GLY A 144 7.71 -16.31 2.30
N ILE A 145 8.11 -15.13 1.85
CA ILE A 145 7.74 -14.63 0.52
C ILE A 145 8.41 -15.49 -0.55
N ARG A 146 7.63 -15.95 -1.51
CA ARG A 146 8.14 -16.68 -2.67
C ARG A 146 9.23 -15.89 -3.39
N ARG A 147 10.43 -16.45 -3.50
CA ARG A 147 11.62 -15.73 -3.99
C ARG A 147 11.53 -15.25 -5.43
N ASP A 148 10.77 -15.93 -6.26
CA ASP A 148 10.55 -15.64 -7.68
C ASP A 148 9.28 -14.81 -7.92
N LEU A 149 8.57 -14.38 -6.86
CA LEU A 149 7.41 -13.51 -6.99
C LEU A 149 7.81 -12.18 -7.62
N PRO A 150 7.27 -11.82 -8.80
CA PRO A 150 7.47 -10.50 -9.35
C PRO A 150 6.77 -9.46 -8.48
N CYS A 151 7.52 -8.45 -8.05
CA CYS A 151 7.00 -7.35 -7.24
C CYS A 151 7.26 -6.02 -7.94
N LEU A 152 6.26 -5.14 -7.93
CA LEU A 152 6.38 -3.77 -8.39
C LEU A 152 6.18 -2.80 -7.22
N PHE A 153 7.15 -1.92 -7.00
CA PHE A 153 7.00 -0.80 -6.07
C PHE A 153 6.69 0.46 -6.86
N LEU A 154 5.50 1.03 -6.63
CA LEU A 154 4.95 2.18 -7.33
C LEU A 154 4.82 3.35 -6.37
N ALA A 155 5.46 4.49 -6.66
CA ALA A 155 5.41 5.64 -5.78
C ALA A 155 5.67 6.98 -6.47
N GLY A 156 5.10 8.03 -5.91
CA GLY A 156 5.53 9.40 -6.16
C GLY A 156 6.70 9.77 -5.25
N THR A 157 7.68 10.52 -5.78
CA THR A 157 8.86 10.91 -4.97
C THR A 157 8.54 11.96 -3.89
N LYS A 158 7.34 12.54 -3.93
CA LYS A 158 6.82 13.47 -2.91
C LYS A 158 5.69 12.89 -2.06
N ASP A 159 5.51 11.57 -2.11
CA ASP A 159 4.59 10.89 -1.20
C ASP A 159 5.12 10.97 0.24
N PRO A 160 4.41 11.62 1.18
CA PRO A 160 4.88 11.78 2.56
C PRO A 160 4.91 10.45 3.34
N ILE A 161 4.19 9.43 2.86
CA ILE A 161 4.18 8.09 3.46
C ILE A 161 5.56 7.43 3.32
N ASN A 162 6.26 7.66 2.20
CA ASN A 162 7.55 7.03 1.93
C ASN A 162 8.75 7.78 2.54
N GLN A 163 8.50 8.92 3.24
CA GLN A 163 9.51 9.70 3.96
C GLN A 163 10.71 10.09 3.08
N ASP A 164 10.43 10.86 2.04
CA ASP A 164 11.44 11.26 1.03
C ASP A 164 12.15 10.05 0.42
N MET A 165 11.41 8.99 0.09
CA MET A 165 11.86 7.72 -0.48
C MET A 165 12.64 6.81 0.49
N ALA A 166 13.05 7.28 1.66
CA ALA A 166 13.85 6.49 2.61
C ALA A 166 13.11 5.21 3.06
N GLY A 167 11.82 5.33 3.37
CA GLY A 167 11.01 4.18 3.78
C GLY A 167 10.79 3.17 2.67
N LEU A 168 10.79 3.62 1.42
CA LEU A 168 10.63 2.74 0.25
C LEU A 168 11.94 2.02 -0.10
N TYR A 169 13.09 2.71 -0.03
CA TYR A 169 14.40 2.09 -0.21
C TYR A 169 14.68 1.05 0.90
N GLU A 170 14.27 1.35 2.13
CA GLU A 170 14.38 0.38 3.22
C GLU A 170 13.50 -0.84 2.99
N LEU A 171 12.28 -0.65 2.48
CA LEU A 171 11.40 -1.76 2.11
C LEU A 171 12.05 -2.65 1.03
N GLN A 172 12.62 -2.04 0.00
CA GLN A 172 13.31 -2.74 -1.07
C GLN A 172 14.52 -3.53 -0.53
N ARG A 173 15.30 -2.89 0.37
CA ARG A 173 16.45 -3.54 1.01
C ARG A 173 16.03 -4.79 1.80
N LEU A 174 15.02 -4.66 2.67
CA LEU A 174 14.51 -5.76 3.49
C LEU A 174 14.01 -6.94 2.64
N TRP A 175 13.29 -6.66 1.57
CA TRP A 175 12.75 -7.69 0.68
C TRP A 175 13.84 -8.38 -0.15
N ASN A 176 14.86 -7.65 -0.59
CA ASN A 176 16.02 -8.22 -1.26
C ASN A 176 16.82 -9.13 -0.31
N GLU A 177 17.03 -8.70 0.95
CA GLU A 177 17.70 -9.50 1.97
C GLU A 177 16.91 -10.75 2.34
N ALA A 178 15.58 -10.69 2.34
CA ALA A 178 14.71 -11.86 2.50
C ALA A 178 14.74 -12.82 1.29
N GLY A 179 15.37 -12.42 0.20
CA GLY A 179 15.61 -13.25 -0.98
C GLY A 179 14.62 -13.09 -2.13
N VAL A 180 13.75 -12.06 -2.11
CA VAL A 180 12.90 -11.71 -3.26
C VAL A 180 13.80 -11.23 -4.40
N LYS A 181 13.76 -11.93 -5.55
CA LYS A 181 14.74 -11.75 -6.64
C LYS A 181 14.32 -10.71 -7.68
N ARG A 182 13.00 -10.45 -7.80
CA ARG A 182 12.47 -9.54 -8.82
C ARG A 182 11.64 -8.45 -8.16
N ILE A 183 12.27 -7.32 -7.92
CA ILE A 183 11.62 -6.09 -7.44
C ILE A 183 11.85 -5.02 -8.50
N ASP A 184 10.82 -4.77 -9.31
CA ASP A 184 10.78 -3.69 -10.27
C ASP A 184 10.27 -2.41 -9.57
N THR A 185 10.66 -1.25 -10.07
CA THR A 185 10.29 0.03 -9.46
C THR A 185 9.81 1.03 -10.50
N LEU A 186 8.72 1.72 -10.19
CA LEU A 186 8.19 2.85 -10.95
C LEU A 186 8.06 4.04 -10.00
N TYR A 187 9.03 4.96 -10.07
CA TYR A 187 9.09 6.14 -9.23
C TYR A 187 8.91 7.40 -10.09
N TYR A 188 7.87 8.16 -9.77
CA TYR A 188 7.51 9.34 -10.55
C TYR A 188 7.91 10.61 -9.82
N LYS A 189 8.73 11.43 -10.50
CA LYS A 189 9.22 12.69 -9.97
C LYS A 189 8.05 13.60 -9.61
N ASP A 190 8.12 14.18 -8.41
CA ASP A 190 7.16 15.11 -7.83
C ASP A 190 5.72 14.53 -7.66
N GLY A 191 5.47 13.28 -8.03
CA GLY A 191 4.22 12.58 -7.76
C GLY A 191 3.99 12.46 -6.26
N ARG A 192 2.73 12.54 -5.85
CA ARG A 192 2.28 12.41 -4.46
C ARG A 192 1.80 10.99 -4.17
N HIS A 193 0.88 10.80 -3.24
CA HIS A 193 0.51 9.49 -2.72
C HIS A 193 -0.26 8.62 -3.73
N GLU A 194 -1.24 9.19 -4.42
CA GLU A 194 -2.18 8.45 -5.27
C GLU A 194 -1.78 8.49 -6.74
N MET A 195 -0.79 7.70 -7.12
CA MET A 195 -0.20 7.74 -8.46
C MET A 195 -1.19 7.49 -9.61
N LEU A 196 -2.24 6.69 -9.39
CA LEU A 196 -3.30 6.46 -10.40
C LEU A 196 -4.31 7.62 -10.50
N ASN A 197 -4.23 8.60 -9.59
CA ASN A 197 -5.02 9.83 -9.57
C ASN A 197 -4.14 11.07 -9.77
N GLU A 198 -2.88 10.90 -10.18
CA GLU A 198 -1.94 11.98 -10.40
C GLU A 198 -2.17 12.70 -11.74
N THR A 199 -1.54 13.87 -11.92
CA THR A 199 -1.59 14.63 -13.17
C THR A 199 -1.05 13.84 -14.38
N ASN A 200 -0.16 12.90 -14.15
CA ASN A 200 0.39 11.98 -15.15
C ASN A 200 -0.17 10.53 -15.04
N ARG A 201 -1.39 10.36 -14.54
CA ARG A 201 -2.03 9.04 -14.33
C ARG A 201 -2.07 8.15 -15.58
N ASP A 202 -2.17 8.75 -16.76
CA ASP A 202 -2.21 7.98 -18.01
C ASP A 202 -0.86 7.29 -18.28
N GLU A 203 0.26 7.98 -18.04
CA GLU A 203 1.61 7.42 -18.08
C GLU A 203 1.76 6.31 -17.04
N VAL A 204 1.39 6.59 -15.78
CA VAL A 204 1.45 5.63 -14.67
C VAL A 204 0.64 4.37 -14.99
N THR A 205 -0.57 4.54 -15.49
CA THR A 205 -1.45 3.43 -15.88
C THR A 205 -0.85 2.60 -17.00
N ALA A 206 -0.31 3.24 -18.03
CA ALA A 206 0.34 2.55 -19.14
C ALA A 206 1.57 1.75 -18.69
N ASP A 207 2.38 2.31 -17.79
CA ASP A 207 3.56 1.63 -17.25
C ASP A 207 3.18 0.42 -16.37
N VAL A 208 2.16 0.56 -15.53
CA VAL A 208 1.63 -0.55 -14.72
C VAL A 208 1.07 -1.66 -15.62
N ILE A 209 0.29 -1.33 -16.65
CA ILE A 209 -0.23 -2.32 -17.60
C ILE A 209 0.92 -3.02 -18.32
N ARG A 210 1.94 -2.28 -18.76
CA ARG A 210 3.12 -2.88 -19.41
C ARG A 210 3.85 -3.86 -18.49
N TRP A 211 3.97 -3.50 -17.20
CA TRP A 211 4.56 -4.41 -16.21
C TRP A 211 3.70 -5.66 -16.00
N LEU A 212 2.37 -5.48 -15.85
CA LEU A 212 1.42 -6.60 -15.73
C LEU A 212 1.56 -7.56 -16.93
N ASP A 213 1.55 -7.03 -18.14
CA ASP A 213 1.71 -7.83 -19.37
C ASP A 213 3.03 -8.63 -19.40
N ALA A 214 4.09 -8.09 -18.82
CA ALA A 214 5.39 -8.77 -18.76
C ALA A 214 5.46 -9.85 -17.67
N VAL A 215 4.59 -9.78 -16.67
CA VAL A 215 4.55 -10.71 -15.53
C VAL A 215 3.61 -11.89 -15.78
N VAL A 216 2.50 -11.66 -16.52
CA VAL A 216 1.46 -12.66 -16.72
C VAL A 216 1.60 -13.47 -18.03
N ARG A 217 2.66 -13.23 -18.78
CA ARG A 217 3.06 -14.03 -19.95
C ARG A 217 3.95 -15.17 -19.49
#